data_6854d53f8b05755d908fcb61d547934b
#
_entry.id   6854d53f8b05755d908fcb61d547934b
#
_cell.length_a   1.000
_cell.length_b   1.000
_cell.length_c   1.000
_cell.angle_alpha   90.00
_cell.angle_beta   90.00
_cell.angle_gamma   90.00
#
_symmetry.space_group_name_H-M   'P 1'
#
loop_
_entity.id
_entity.type
_entity.pdbx_description
1 polymer ?
#
loop_
_entity_poly.entity_id
_entity_poly.type
_entity_poly.pdbx_seq_one_letter_code
_entity_poly.pdbx_strand_id
1 'polypeptide(L)' 'MNKNKNKNKKLSLEEQSDLIVKVFKDSIDTLVSSGLEENDALNGLLSQIAVLVDPSVLEHALTINHKYRSTYIDQ' A
#
# COMPACT_ATOMS: atom_id res chain seq x y z
N MET A 1 16.01 24.28 11.00
CA MET A 1 14.92 23.33 10.99
C MET A 1 15.32 22.04 10.34
N ASN A 2 15.37 21.04 11.11
CA ASN A 2 15.77 19.76 10.60
C ASN A 2 14.78 19.17 9.64
N LYS A 3 13.54 19.50 9.83
CA LYS A 3 12.50 18.97 8.97
C LYS A 3 12.69 19.35 7.54
N ASN A 4 13.20 20.56 7.31
CA ASN A 4 13.41 21.00 5.96
C ASN A 4 14.44 20.16 5.26
N LYS A 5 15.45 19.76 5.98
CA LYS A 5 16.46 18.88 5.40
C LYS A 5 15.89 17.57 4.99
N ASN A 6 15.01 17.01 5.82
CA ASN A 6 14.39 15.75 5.51
C ASN A 6 13.51 15.84 4.28
N LYS A 7 12.85 16.99 4.12
CA LYS A 7 12.01 17.17 2.95
C LYS A 7 12.79 17.19 1.68
N ASN A 8 14.00 17.74 1.74
CA ASN A 8 14.82 17.86 0.55
C ASN A 8 15.40 16.54 0.12
N LYS A 9 15.46 15.60 1.02
CA LYS A 9 16.04 14.32 0.73
C LYS A 9 14.97 13.37 0.23
N LYS A 10 15.11 12.95 -1.00
CA LYS A 10 14.16 12.03 -1.59
C LYS A 10 14.58 10.60 -1.33
N LEU A 11 13.60 9.77 -1.09
CA LEU A 11 13.84 8.35 -0.96
C LEU A 11 13.99 7.73 -2.34
N SER A 12 14.86 6.73 -2.43
CA SER A 12 14.93 5.95 -3.66
C SER A 12 13.66 5.14 -3.82
N LEU A 13 13.48 4.58 -5.00
CA LEU A 13 12.31 3.74 -5.23
C LEU A 13 12.29 2.54 -4.31
N GLU A 14 13.47 1.98 -4.06
CA GLU A 14 13.56 0.84 -3.16
C GLU A 14 13.20 1.23 -1.74
N GLU A 15 13.68 2.37 -1.28
CA GLU A 15 13.36 2.86 0.05
C GLU A 15 11.88 3.16 0.19
N GLN A 16 11.29 3.74 -0.85
CA GLN A 16 9.85 4.00 -0.84
C GLN A 16 9.06 2.71 -0.71
N SER A 17 9.46 1.70 -1.48
CA SER A 17 8.78 0.42 -1.45
C SER A 17 8.88 -0.23 -0.08
N ASP A 18 10.07 -0.20 0.51
CA ASP A 18 10.28 -0.78 1.83
C ASP A 18 9.43 -0.08 2.88
N LEU A 19 9.37 1.24 2.79
CA LEU A 19 8.58 2.01 3.75
C LEU A 19 7.10 1.70 3.60
N ILE A 20 6.61 1.63 2.37
CA ILE A 20 5.22 1.33 2.12
C ILE A 20 4.85 -0.04 2.66
N VAL A 21 5.69 -1.03 2.41
CA VAL A 21 5.46 -2.39 2.91
C VAL A 21 5.43 -2.40 4.43
N LYS A 22 6.36 -1.70 5.05
CA LYS A 22 6.42 -1.66 6.50
C LYS A 22 5.17 -1.04 7.10
N VAL A 23 4.77 0.11 6.59
CA VAL A 23 3.59 0.80 7.10
C VAL A 23 2.34 -0.03 6.87
N PHE A 24 2.25 -0.67 5.70
CA PHE A 24 1.10 -1.50 5.39
C PHE A 24 1.00 -2.68 6.37
N LYS A 25 2.11 -3.36 6.61
CA LYS A 25 2.10 -4.48 7.54
C LYS A 25 1.77 -4.03 8.95
N ASP A 26 2.34 -2.90 9.36
CA ASP A 26 2.04 -2.36 10.69
C ASP A 26 0.55 -2.04 10.83
N SER A 27 -0.04 -1.52 9.76
CA SER A 27 -1.46 -1.21 9.77
C SER A 27 -2.31 -2.46 9.93
N ILE A 28 -1.97 -3.51 9.20
CA ILE A 28 -2.69 -4.79 9.30
C ILE A 28 -2.56 -5.32 10.72
N ASP A 29 -1.34 -5.33 11.26
CA ASP A 29 -1.12 -5.84 12.61
C ASP A 29 -1.92 -5.07 13.64
N THR A 30 -1.99 -3.76 13.49
CA THR A 30 -2.76 -2.92 14.41
C THR A 30 -4.22 -3.27 14.36
N LEU A 31 -4.77 -3.44 13.16
CA LEU A 31 -6.18 -3.76 13.00
C LEU A 31 -6.50 -5.14 13.54
N VAL A 32 -5.66 -6.10 13.25
CA VAL A 32 -5.88 -7.45 13.74
C VAL A 32 -5.80 -7.49 15.27
N SER A 33 -4.83 -6.77 15.83
CA SER A 33 -4.71 -6.66 17.29
C SER A 33 -5.93 -5.99 17.92
N SER A 34 -6.62 -5.18 17.15
CA SER A 34 -7.82 -4.49 17.64
C SER A 34 -9.08 -5.33 17.49
N GLY A 35 -8.97 -6.52 16.90
CA GLY A 35 -10.07 -7.44 16.86
C GLY A 35 -10.59 -7.80 15.48
N LEU A 36 -10.01 -7.24 14.42
CA LEU A 36 -10.44 -7.58 13.08
C LEU A 36 -9.75 -8.85 12.60
N GLU A 37 -10.44 -9.58 11.75
CA GLU A 37 -9.79 -10.65 11.04
C GLU A 37 -8.93 -10.06 9.93
N GLU A 38 -7.90 -10.79 9.54
CA GLU A 38 -6.96 -10.29 8.56
C GLU A 38 -7.63 -9.88 7.27
N ASN A 39 -8.54 -10.69 6.77
CA ASN A 39 -9.24 -10.36 5.52
C ASN A 39 -10.07 -9.10 5.66
N ASP A 40 -10.69 -8.91 6.81
CA ASP A 40 -11.47 -7.71 7.05
C ASP A 40 -10.59 -6.48 7.10
N ALA A 41 -9.41 -6.62 7.69
CA ALA A 41 -8.46 -5.52 7.75
C ALA A 41 -8.00 -5.14 6.34
N LEU A 42 -7.68 -6.14 5.53
CA LEU A 42 -7.25 -5.89 4.16
C LEU A 42 -8.35 -5.22 3.35
N ASN A 43 -9.57 -5.73 3.46
CA ASN A 43 -10.69 -5.17 2.71
C ASN A 43 -10.99 -3.74 3.15
N GLY A 44 -10.89 -3.49 4.44
CA GLY A 44 -11.12 -2.14 4.96
C GLY A 44 -10.10 -1.15 4.45
N LEU A 45 -8.83 -1.53 4.47
CA LEU A 45 -7.78 -0.66 3.95
C LEU A 45 -7.95 -0.41 2.48
N LEU A 46 -8.27 -1.44 1.72
CA LEU A 46 -8.47 -1.31 0.30
C LEU A 46 -9.64 -0.37 -0.01
N SER A 47 -10.71 -0.49 0.75
CA SER A 47 -11.87 0.38 0.59
C SER A 47 -11.51 1.83 0.83
N GLN A 48 -10.70 2.10 1.85
CA GLN A 48 -10.28 3.47 2.13
C GLN A 48 -9.41 4.03 1.02
N ILE A 49 -8.53 3.20 0.48
CA ILE A 49 -7.71 3.62 -0.64
C ILE A 49 -8.59 3.96 -1.84
N ALA A 50 -9.59 3.13 -2.10
CA ALA A 50 -10.49 3.35 -3.22
C ALA A 50 -11.25 4.66 -3.10
N VAL A 51 -11.56 5.07 -1.87
CA VAL A 51 -12.23 6.34 -1.65
C VAL A 51 -11.31 7.51 -1.94
N LEU A 52 -10.02 7.35 -1.62
CA LEU A 52 -9.07 8.46 -1.72
C LEU A 52 -8.53 8.68 -3.11
N VAL A 53 -8.54 7.67 -3.96
CA VAL A 53 -7.95 7.80 -5.28
C VAL A 53 -9.01 7.96 -6.34
N ASP A 54 -8.61 8.62 -7.42
CA ASP A 54 -9.47 8.78 -8.59
C ASP A 54 -9.78 7.40 -9.18
N PRO A 55 -11.03 7.15 -9.58
CA PRO A 55 -11.37 5.85 -10.13
C PRO A 55 -10.50 5.39 -11.30
N SER A 56 -10.06 6.31 -12.13
CA SER A 56 -9.22 5.93 -13.26
C SER A 56 -7.84 5.49 -12.78
N VAL A 57 -7.32 6.10 -11.71
CA VAL A 57 -6.04 5.71 -11.13
C VAL A 57 -6.16 4.33 -10.50
N LEU A 58 -7.26 4.09 -9.81
CA LEU A 58 -7.49 2.80 -9.19
C LEU A 58 -7.60 1.70 -10.24
N GLU A 59 -8.34 1.99 -11.31
CA GLU A 59 -8.51 1.01 -12.38
C GLU A 59 -7.17 0.67 -13.03
N HIS A 60 -6.35 1.68 -13.25
CA HIS A 60 -5.02 1.46 -13.83
C HIS A 60 -4.16 0.60 -12.90
N ALA A 61 -4.20 0.88 -11.61
CA ALA A 61 -3.43 0.12 -10.64
C ALA A 61 -3.87 -1.34 -10.59
N LEU A 62 -5.17 -1.57 -10.70
CA LEU A 62 -5.69 -2.94 -10.70
C LEU A 62 -5.25 -3.68 -11.95
N THR A 63 -5.22 -3.00 -13.08
CA THR A 63 -4.76 -3.60 -14.33
C THR A 63 -3.30 -4.03 -14.21
N ILE A 64 -2.47 -3.16 -13.67
CA ILE A 64 -1.06 -3.47 -13.50
C ILE A 64 -0.89 -4.64 -12.54
N ASN A 65 -1.64 -4.63 -11.45
CA ASN A 65 -1.57 -5.69 -10.47
C ASN A 65 -1.94 -7.04 -11.09
N HIS A 66 -2.97 -7.03 -11.90
CA HIS A 66 -3.41 -8.25 -12.56
C HIS A 66 -2.29 -8.81 -13.47
N LYS A 67 -1.64 -7.95 -14.21
CA LYS A 67 -0.54 -8.36 -15.07
C LYS A 67 0.58 -9.00 -14.27
N TYR A 68 0.96 -8.37 -13.16
CA TYR A 68 2.03 -8.92 -12.33
C TYR A 68 1.64 -10.26 -11.75
N ARG A 69 0.41 -10.40 -11.31
CA ARG A 69 -0.02 -11.65 -10.74
C ARG A 69 0.02 -12.77 -11.79
N SER A 70 -0.42 -12.47 -13.00
CA SER A 70 -0.37 -13.46 -14.06
C SER A 70 1.07 -13.88 -14.35
N THR A 71 1.98 -12.93 -14.33
CA THR A 71 3.37 -13.22 -14.64
C THR A 71 4.00 -14.13 -13.58
N TYR A 72 3.71 -13.86 -12.31
CA TYR A 72 4.39 -14.56 -11.23
C TYR A 72 3.65 -15.80 -10.75
N ILE A 73 2.35 -15.81 -10.88
CA ILE A 73 1.55 -16.86 -10.29
C ILE A 73 1.21 -17.95 -11.27
N ASP A 74 1.01 -17.58 -12.52
CA ASP A 74 0.62 -18.54 -13.53
C ASP A 74 1.78 -19.38 -14.05
N GLN A 75 2.96 -19.08 -13.60
CA GLN A 75 4.08 -19.93 -13.94
C GLN A 75 4.12 -21.18 -13.07
#